data_4669f5874b51a8a7d4d2b0caf28bdcaa
#
_entry.id   4669f5874b51a8a7d4d2b0caf28bdcaa
#
_cell.length_a   1.000
_cell.length_b   1.000
_cell.length_c   1.000
_cell.angle_alpha   90.00
_cell.angle_beta   90.00
_cell.angle_gamma   90.00
#
_symmetry.space_group_name_H-M   'P 1'
#
loop_
_entity.id
_entity.type
_entity.pdbx_description
1 polymer ?
#
loop_
_entity_poly.entity_id
_entity_poly.type
_entity_poly.pdbx_seq_one_letter_code
_entity_poly.pdbx_strand_id
1 'polypeptide(L)'
;DGAVHMRKNSSQEGKEMKNYIKLMRPKHYIKNLILFLPIFFNGSITNIQKLLSVIGGFCVFCLISSVVYIINDICDAENDRKHPTKCNRPIASGKIRKPSAIVFAVLLFACAMAINWFVCKTNILAWVLTVGYIALNLGYSLGLKNVVLADILILVSGYLIRLIYGSAITDIPVSNWLYLTVMAFSF
;
A
#
# COMPACT_ATOMS: atom_id res chain seq x y z
N ASP A 1 43.77 4.05 -4.68
CA ASP A 1 42.76 4.85 -3.97
C ASP A 1 41.38 4.86 -4.64
N GLY A 2 41.26 4.90 -5.97
CA GLY A 2 39.99 4.91 -6.69
C GLY A 2 39.10 3.68 -6.46
N ALA A 3 39.67 2.48 -6.41
CA ALA A 3 38.92 1.23 -6.22
C ALA A 3 38.33 1.10 -4.79
N VAL A 4 39.02 1.62 -3.80
CA VAL A 4 38.54 1.65 -2.39
C VAL A 4 37.40 2.65 -2.23
N HIS A 5 37.48 3.81 -2.91
CA HIS A 5 36.44 4.84 -2.89
C HIS A 5 35.16 4.37 -3.59
N MET A 6 35.28 3.67 -4.74
CA MET A 6 34.14 3.07 -5.46
C MET A 6 33.43 1.98 -4.63
N ARG A 7 34.17 1.10 -3.95
CA ARG A 7 33.59 0.06 -3.08
C ARG A 7 32.87 0.65 -1.87
N LYS A 8 33.37 1.75 -1.32
CA LYS A 8 32.72 2.43 -0.18
C LYS A 8 31.42 3.11 -0.59
N ASN A 9 31.37 3.73 -1.79
CA ASN A 9 30.14 4.32 -2.34
C ASN A 9 29.08 3.26 -2.64
N SER A 10 29.42 2.17 -3.33
CA SER A 10 28.46 1.11 -3.63
C SER A 10 27.90 0.43 -2.37
N SER A 11 28.70 0.34 -1.29
CA SER A 11 28.22 -0.18 0.00
C SER A 11 27.27 0.78 0.73
N GLN A 12 27.47 2.09 0.57
CA GLN A 12 26.56 3.10 1.14
C GLN A 12 25.24 3.16 0.36
N GLU A 13 25.29 3.21 -0.96
CA GLU A 13 24.11 3.17 -1.84
C GLU A 13 23.24 1.94 -1.58
N GLY A 14 23.85 0.76 -1.41
CA GLY A 14 23.14 -0.46 -1.07
C GLY A 14 22.44 -0.40 0.32
N LYS A 15 23.03 0.30 1.29
CA LYS A 15 22.40 0.52 2.61
C LYS A 15 21.25 1.51 2.54
N GLU A 16 21.38 2.57 1.76
CA GLU A 16 20.31 3.55 1.55
C GLU A 16 19.11 2.90 0.85
N MET A 17 19.34 2.15 -0.23
CA MET A 17 18.28 1.42 -0.94
C MET A 17 17.52 0.47 0.00
N LYS A 18 18.22 -0.27 0.86
CA LYS A 18 17.59 -1.14 1.88
C LYS A 18 16.70 -0.35 2.84
N ASN A 19 17.07 0.87 3.21
CA ASN A 19 16.24 1.71 4.08
C ASN A 19 14.96 2.17 3.38
N TYR A 20 15.01 2.54 2.08
CA TYR A 20 13.82 2.87 1.29
C TYR A 20 12.90 1.66 1.10
N ILE A 21 13.44 0.47 0.80
CA ILE A 21 12.66 -0.77 0.72
C ILE A 21 12.00 -1.09 2.08
N LYS A 22 12.73 -0.90 3.19
CA LYS A 22 12.17 -1.09 4.54
C LYS A 22 11.03 -0.11 4.83
N LEU A 23 11.12 1.11 4.32
CA LEU A 23 10.10 2.15 4.46
C LEU A 23 8.81 1.79 3.71
N MET A 24 8.90 1.14 2.55
CA MET A 24 7.75 0.65 1.76
C MET A 24 6.97 -0.47 2.45
N ARG A 25 7.57 -1.18 3.39
CA ARG A 25 6.99 -2.32 4.13
C ARG A 25 6.45 -3.46 3.24
N PRO A 26 7.25 -4.08 2.36
CA PRO A 26 6.78 -5.09 1.40
C PRO A 26 6.08 -6.30 2.06
N LYS A 27 6.41 -6.62 3.32
CA LYS A 27 5.76 -7.70 4.08
C LYS A 27 4.24 -7.50 4.21
N HIS A 28 3.76 -6.27 4.14
CA HIS A 28 2.33 -5.96 4.22
C HIS A 28 1.60 -6.07 2.89
N TYR A 29 2.32 -6.26 1.77
CA TYR A 29 1.71 -6.43 0.45
C TYR A 29 0.87 -7.70 0.33
N ILE A 30 1.08 -8.69 1.21
CA ILE A 30 0.26 -9.90 1.27
C ILE A 30 -1.23 -9.58 1.43
N LYS A 31 -1.57 -8.48 2.13
CA LYS A 31 -2.96 -8.02 2.27
C LYS A 31 -3.60 -7.62 0.95
N ASN A 32 -2.80 -7.24 -0.05
CA ASN A 32 -3.29 -6.84 -1.36
C ASN A 32 -3.64 -8.05 -2.24
N LEU A 33 -3.26 -9.28 -1.85
CA LEU A 33 -3.66 -10.50 -2.58
C LEU A 33 -5.17 -10.71 -2.61
N ILE A 34 -5.92 -10.05 -1.73
CA ILE A 34 -7.40 -10.06 -1.76
C ILE A 34 -7.97 -9.57 -3.10
N LEU A 35 -7.24 -8.71 -3.83
CA LEU A 35 -7.64 -8.29 -5.18
C LEU A 35 -7.81 -9.47 -6.16
N PHE A 36 -7.12 -10.58 -5.92
CA PHE A 36 -7.18 -11.76 -6.78
C PHE A 36 -8.39 -12.67 -6.48
N LEU A 37 -9.09 -12.49 -5.36
CA LEU A 37 -10.19 -13.37 -4.97
C LEU A 37 -11.32 -13.41 -6.03
N PRO A 38 -11.79 -12.30 -6.62
CA PRO A 38 -12.83 -12.35 -7.64
C PRO A 38 -12.43 -13.19 -8.85
N ILE A 39 -11.22 -13.01 -9.39
CA ILE A 39 -10.77 -13.78 -10.57
C ILE A 39 -10.54 -15.26 -10.24
N PHE A 40 -10.08 -15.56 -9.02
CA PHE A 40 -9.85 -16.92 -8.56
C PHE A 40 -11.16 -17.70 -8.39
N PHE A 41 -12.12 -17.15 -7.65
CA PHE A 41 -13.39 -17.81 -7.40
C PHE A 41 -14.32 -17.88 -8.61
N ASN A 42 -14.16 -16.97 -9.58
CA ASN A 42 -14.86 -17.03 -10.85
C ASN A 42 -14.25 -18.04 -11.86
N GLY A 43 -13.08 -18.61 -11.56
CA GLY A 43 -12.38 -19.50 -12.49
C GLY A 43 -11.79 -18.81 -13.72
N SER A 44 -11.74 -17.47 -13.75
CA SER A 44 -11.27 -16.68 -14.89
C SER A 44 -9.77 -16.39 -14.87
N ILE A 45 -9.00 -17.11 -14.06
CA ILE A 45 -7.55 -16.91 -13.91
C ILE A 45 -6.77 -17.17 -15.22
N THR A 46 -7.33 -17.97 -16.11
CA THR A 46 -6.78 -18.24 -17.46
C THR A 46 -6.98 -17.10 -18.44
N ASN A 47 -7.88 -16.15 -18.14
CA ASN A 47 -8.08 -14.97 -18.96
C ASN A 47 -6.95 -13.98 -18.73
N ILE A 48 -6.03 -13.91 -19.71
CA ILE A 48 -4.81 -13.09 -19.60
C ILE A 48 -5.10 -11.60 -19.41
N GLN A 49 -6.16 -11.07 -20.01
CA GLN A 49 -6.50 -9.65 -19.90
C GLN A 49 -6.95 -9.32 -18.47
N LYS A 50 -7.84 -10.13 -17.89
CA LYS A 50 -8.30 -9.98 -16.50
C LYS A 50 -7.15 -10.18 -15.53
N LEU A 51 -6.28 -11.15 -15.77
CA LEU A 51 -5.10 -11.42 -14.94
C LEU A 51 -4.14 -10.21 -14.95
N LEU A 52 -3.84 -9.65 -16.11
CA LEU A 52 -2.99 -8.45 -16.21
C LEU A 52 -3.61 -7.24 -15.51
N SER A 53 -4.93 -7.07 -15.60
CA SER A 53 -5.64 -6.00 -14.87
C SER A 53 -5.49 -6.16 -13.35
N VAL A 54 -5.65 -7.38 -12.83
CA VAL A 54 -5.49 -7.64 -11.38
C VAL A 54 -4.04 -7.47 -10.93
N ILE A 55 -3.06 -7.91 -11.72
CA ILE A 55 -1.63 -7.68 -11.42
C ILE A 55 -1.34 -6.18 -11.39
N GLY A 56 -1.83 -5.41 -12.35
CA GLY A 56 -1.70 -3.96 -12.36
C GLY A 56 -2.35 -3.32 -11.13
N GLY A 57 -3.57 -3.72 -10.79
CA GLY A 57 -4.26 -3.27 -9.58
C GLY A 57 -3.52 -3.63 -8.28
N PHE A 58 -2.94 -4.82 -8.23
CA PHE A 58 -2.08 -5.24 -7.11
C PHE A 58 -0.87 -4.31 -6.96
N CYS A 59 -0.18 -3.98 -8.07
CA CYS A 59 0.93 -3.02 -8.05
C CYS A 59 0.48 -1.65 -7.55
N VAL A 60 -0.68 -1.15 -8.03
CA VAL A 60 -1.27 0.11 -7.56
C VAL A 60 -1.45 0.10 -6.05
N PHE A 61 -2.12 -0.93 -5.50
CA PHE A 61 -2.35 -1.01 -4.06
C PHE A 61 -1.08 -1.22 -3.24
N CYS A 62 -0.05 -1.89 -3.77
CA CYS A 62 1.26 -1.98 -3.12
C CYS A 62 1.92 -0.60 -3.00
N LEU A 63 1.91 0.19 -4.07
CA LEU A 63 2.48 1.54 -4.07
C LEU A 63 1.69 2.49 -3.15
N ILE A 64 0.35 2.49 -3.26
CA ILE A 64 -0.51 3.34 -2.40
C ILE A 64 -0.36 2.95 -0.93
N SER A 65 -0.34 1.66 -0.60
CA SER A 65 -0.09 1.21 0.78
C SER A 65 1.26 1.71 1.30
N SER A 66 2.30 1.70 0.46
CA SER A 66 3.61 2.25 0.82
C SER A 66 3.54 3.75 1.10
N VAL A 67 2.85 4.52 0.26
CA VAL A 67 2.62 5.96 0.48
C VAL A 67 1.96 6.21 1.82
N VAL A 68 0.90 5.46 2.13
CA VAL A 68 0.19 5.56 3.42
C VAL A 68 1.13 5.26 4.60
N TYR A 69 1.94 4.19 4.52
CA TYR A 69 2.89 3.87 5.58
C TYR A 69 3.98 4.94 5.75
N ILE A 70 4.47 5.52 4.64
CA ILE A 70 5.46 6.60 4.69
C ILE A 70 4.88 7.83 5.38
N ILE A 71 3.66 8.23 5.03
CA ILE A 71 2.99 9.38 5.64
C ILE A 71 2.78 9.13 7.14
N ASN A 72 2.32 7.92 7.50
CA ASN A 72 2.15 7.56 8.91
C ASN A 72 3.48 7.60 9.68
N ASP A 73 4.57 7.06 9.11
CA ASP A 73 5.91 7.10 9.73
C ASP A 73 6.45 8.54 9.86
N ILE A 74 6.08 9.46 8.94
CA ILE A 74 6.44 10.89 9.03
C ILE A 74 5.67 11.56 10.18
N CYS A 75 4.35 11.30 10.30
CA CYS A 75 3.51 11.87 11.34
C CYS A 75 3.91 11.37 12.73
N ASP A 76 4.21 10.08 12.85
CA ASP A 76 4.51 9.45 14.13
C ASP A 76 6.01 9.48 14.51
N ALA A 77 6.88 10.08 13.70
CA ALA A 77 8.33 10.00 13.84
C ALA A 77 8.85 10.37 15.24
N GLU A 78 8.28 11.36 15.92
CA GLU A 78 8.70 11.80 17.25
C GLU A 78 8.28 10.84 18.36
N ASN A 79 7.07 10.29 18.25
CA ASN A 79 6.56 9.26 19.15
C ASN A 79 7.31 7.94 18.97
N ASP A 80 7.60 7.59 17.73
CA ASP A 80 8.35 6.38 17.37
C ASP A 80 9.79 6.41 17.92
N ARG A 81 10.43 7.57 18.01
CA ARG A 81 11.77 7.71 18.61
C ARG A 81 11.81 7.31 20.09
N LYS A 82 10.71 7.53 20.81
CA LYS A 82 10.59 7.20 22.24
C LYS A 82 10.16 5.75 22.47
N HIS A 83 9.74 5.05 21.42
CA HIS A 83 9.21 3.69 21.55
C HIS A 83 10.35 2.64 21.47
N PRO A 84 10.37 1.60 22.33
CA PRO A 84 11.47 0.62 22.41
C PRO A 84 11.83 -0.07 21.09
N THR A 85 10.83 -0.39 20.26
CA THR A 85 11.02 -1.12 18.99
C THR A 85 10.89 -0.26 17.75
N LYS A 86 9.98 0.75 17.78
CA LYS A 86 9.68 1.60 16.62
C LYS A 86 10.79 2.65 16.37
N CYS A 87 11.66 2.93 17.34
CA CYS A 87 12.84 3.79 17.16
C CYS A 87 13.75 3.33 16.01
N ASN A 88 13.70 2.05 15.63
CA ASN A 88 14.46 1.46 14.52
C ASN A 88 13.83 1.69 13.13
N ARG A 89 12.69 2.38 13.03
CA ARG A 89 12.09 2.76 11.73
C ARG A 89 12.99 3.76 11.00
N PRO A 90 13.08 3.70 9.65
CA PRO A 90 14.03 4.53 8.90
C PRO A 90 13.94 6.04 9.17
N ILE A 91 12.72 6.58 9.34
CA ILE A 91 12.51 8.00 9.61
C ILE A 91 12.79 8.33 11.09
N ALA A 92 12.28 7.52 12.02
CA ALA A 92 12.49 7.71 13.44
C ALA A 92 13.99 7.63 13.83
N SER A 93 14.74 6.69 13.24
CA SER A 93 16.17 6.51 13.45
C SER A 93 17.05 7.55 12.74
N GLY A 94 16.46 8.47 11.94
CA GLY A 94 17.21 9.47 11.19
C GLY A 94 17.94 8.95 9.94
N LYS A 95 17.78 7.67 9.57
CA LYS A 95 18.39 7.08 8.36
C LYS A 95 17.83 7.67 7.07
N ILE A 96 16.57 8.09 7.09
CA ILE A 96 15.92 8.83 6.00
C ILE A 96 15.38 10.13 6.60
N ARG A 97 15.70 11.26 5.97
CA ARG A 97 15.19 12.58 6.35
C ARG A 97 13.72 12.72 5.94
N LYS A 98 12.91 13.42 6.74
CA LYS A 98 11.48 13.66 6.43
C LYS A 98 11.26 14.23 5.01
N PRO A 99 12.01 15.24 4.52
CA PRO A 99 11.84 15.76 3.16
C PRO A 99 12.11 14.70 2.08
N SER A 100 13.15 13.88 2.24
CA SER A 100 13.45 12.81 1.30
C SER A 100 12.35 11.74 1.26
N ALA A 101 11.76 11.43 2.43
CA ALA A 101 10.62 10.52 2.53
C ALA A 101 9.38 11.08 1.83
N ILE A 102 9.12 12.40 1.93
CA ILE A 102 8.01 13.07 1.24
C ILE A 102 8.19 12.98 -0.28
N VAL A 103 9.37 13.34 -0.79
CA VAL A 103 9.67 13.24 -2.23
C VAL A 103 9.47 11.81 -2.73
N PHE A 104 9.96 10.82 -1.96
CA PHE A 104 9.79 9.41 -2.31
C PHE A 104 8.31 8.99 -2.32
N ALA A 105 7.52 9.42 -1.32
CA ALA A 105 6.07 9.16 -1.29
C ALA A 105 5.34 9.77 -2.49
N VAL A 106 5.70 11.00 -2.89
CA VAL A 106 5.13 11.67 -4.08
C VAL A 106 5.46 10.89 -5.36
N LEU A 107 6.69 10.41 -5.51
CA LEU A 107 7.09 9.60 -6.67
C LEU A 107 6.31 8.27 -6.71
N LEU A 108 6.18 7.57 -5.57
CA LEU A 108 5.39 6.33 -5.50
C LEU A 108 3.92 6.60 -5.83
N PHE A 109 3.36 7.69 -5.33
CA PHE A 109 1.98 8.09 -5.62
C PHE A 109 1.78 8.39 -7.11
N ALA A 110 2.67 9.15 -7.73
CA ALA A 110 2.63 9.44 -9.16
C ALA A 110 2.69 8.16 -10.01
N CYS A 111 3.60 7.25 -9.67
CA CYS A 111 3.69 5.94 -10.31
C CYS A 111 2.40 5.11 -10.13
N ALA A 112 1.83 5.11 -8.91
CA ALA A 112 0.58 4.41 -8.64
C ALA A 112 -0.57 4.97 -9.49
N MET A 113 -0.70 6.29 -9.59
CA MET A 113 -1.74 6.95 -10.40
C MET A 113 -1.55 6.69 -11.89
N ALA A 114 -0.31 6.69 -12.38
CA ALA A 114 -0.02 6.34 -13.76
C ALA A 114 -0.45 4.91 -14.10
N ILE A 115 -0.09 3.93 -13.27
CA ILE A 115 -0.52 2.53 -13.45
C ILE A 115 -2.04 2.43 -13.34
N ASN A 116 -2.65 3.09 -12.34
CA ASN A 116 -4.09 3.08 -12.13
C ASN A 116 -4.87 3.61 -13.35
N TRP A 117 -4.33 4.62 -14.03
CA TRP A 117 -4.91 5.15 -15.26
C TRP A 117 -5.03 4.06 -16.34
N PHE A 118 -3.99 3.26 -16.54
CA PHE A 118 -4.01 2.17 -17.52
C PHE A 118 -4.90 1.00 -17.11
N VAL A 119 -5.01 0.72 -15.81
CA VAL A 119 -5.81 -0.39 -15.26
C VAL A 119 -7.29 -0.04 -15.22
N CYS A 120 -7.64 1.11 -14.66
CA CYS A 120 -9.04 1.50 -14.45
C CYS A 120 -9.68 2.10 -15.70
N LYS A 121 -8.87 2.70 -16.60
CA LYS A 121 -9.39 3.41 -17.79
C LYS A 121 -10.55 4.35 -17.38
N THR A 122 -11.77 4.05 -17.86
CA THR A 122 -13.00 4.83 -17.60
C THR A 122 -13.83 4.28 -16.43
N ASN A 123 -13.36 3.27 -15.69
CA ASN A 123 -14.13 2.70 -14.59
C ASN A 123 -14.11 3.64 -13.37
N ILE A 124 -15.18 4.44 -13.25
CA ILE A 124 -15.33 5.44 -12.18
C ILE A 124 -15.33 4.80 -10.80
N LEU A 125 -15.95 3.60 -10.65
CA LEU A 125 -15.97 2.90 -9.36
C LEU A 125 -14.56 2.58 -8.86
N ALA A 126 -13.69 2.08 -9.74
CA ALA A 126 -12.31 1.77 -9.38
C ALA A 126 -11.53 3.03 -8.94
N TRP A 127 -11.76 4.19 -9.59
CA TRP A 127 -11.20 5.46 -9.18
C TRP A 127 -11.70 5.91 -7.82
N VAL A 128 -13.02 5.85 -7.59
CA VAL A 128 -13.63 6.20 -6.29
C VAL A 128 -13.07 5.33 -5.17
N LEU A 129 -12.91 4.03 -5.40
CA LEU A 129 -12.35 3.10 -4.41
C LEU A 129 -10.88 3.40 -4.10
N THR A 130 -10.09 3.76 -5.12
CA THR A 130 -8.68 4.16 -4.93
C THR A 130 -8.57 5.42 -4.08
N VAL A 131 -9.34 6.46 -4.42
CA VAL A 131 -9.36 7.72 -3.66
C VAL A 131 -9.91 7.50 -2.26
N GLY A 132 -11.00 6.74 -2.12
CA GLY A 132 -11.59 6.38 -0.84
C GLY A 132 -10.61 5.64 0.09
N TYR A 133 -9.84 4.70 -0.46
CA TYR A 133 -8.80 4.01 0.31
C TYR A 133 -7.73 4.97 0.85
N ILE A 134 -7.26 5.90 0.02
CA ILE A 134 -6.28 6.91 0.42
C ILE A 134 -6.87 7.81 1.50
N ALA A 135 -8.09 8.34 1.29
CA ALA A 135 -8.76 9.23 2.22
C ALA A 135 -8.99 8.59 3.59
N LEU A 136 -9.45 7.33 3.63
CA LEU A 136 -9.64 6.58 4.87
C LEU A 136 -8.33 6.42 5.65
N ASN A 137 -7.25 6.02 4.99
CA ASN A 137 -5.97 5.80 5.65
C ASN A 137 -5.29 7.10 6.08
N LEU A 138 -5.44 8.20 5.31
CA LEU A 138 -4.97 9.52 5.72
C LEU A 138 -5.77 10.04 6.92
N GLY A 139 -7.10 9.93 6.91
CA GLY A 139 -7.96 10.29 8.03
C GLY A 139 -7.58 9.53 9.30
N TYR A 140 -7.28 8.23 9.17
CA TYR A 140 -6.75 7.43 10.27
C TYR A 140 -5.44 7.99 10.83
N SER A 141 -4.48 8.28 9.95
CA SER A 141 -3.16 8.80 10.35
C SER A 141 -3.25 10.18 11.03
N LEU A 142 -4.26 11.00 10.67
CA LEU A 142 -4.43 12.36 11.16
C LEU A 142 -5.20 12.47 12.48
N GLY A 143 -5.89 11.42 12.95
CA GLY A 143 -6.57 11.51 14.24
C GLY A 143 -7.56 10.41 14.60
N LEU A 144 -8.11 9.69 13.64
CA LEU A 144 -9.08 8.63 13.89
C LEU A 144 -8.51 7.44 14.69
N LYS A 145 -7.19 7.30 14.75
CA LYS A 145 -6.48 6.28 15.55
C LYS A 145 -6.75 6.37 17.06
N ASN A 146 -7.35 7.46 17.54
CA ASN A 146 -7.69 7.65 18.96
C ASN A 146 -9.10 7.11 19.32
N VAL A 147 -9.86 6.63 18.35
CA VAL A 147 -11.20 6.08 18.51
C VAL A 147 -11.11 4.56 18.46
N VAL A 148 -11.46 3.87 19.57
CA VAL A 148 -11.27 2.42 19.75
C VAL A 148 -11.90 1.56 18.64
N LEU A 149 -13.07 1.96 18.11
CA LEU A 149 -13.75 1.24 17.02
C LEU A 149 -13.23 1.61 15.63
N ALA A 150 -12.53 2.74 15.48
CA ALA A 150 -12.06 3.20 14.18
C ALA A 150 -10.98 2.27 13.58
N ASP A 151 -10.14 1.69 14.42
CA ASP A 151 -9.11 0.74 13.98
C ASP A 151 -9.70 -0.45 13.23
N ILE A 152 -10.73 -1.07 13.82
CA ILE A 152 -11.41 -2.24 13.26
C ILE A 152 -12.15 -1.84 11.97
N LEU A 153 -12.93 -0.75 12.01
CA LEU A 153 -13.70 -0.29 10.86
C LEU A 153 -12.81 0.05 9.66
N ILE A 154 -11.69 0.71 9.90
CA ILE A 154 -10.75 1.08 8.82
C ILE A 154 -10.04 -0.16 8.28
N LEU A 155 -9.69 -1.11 9.14
CA LEU A 155 -9.09 -2.37 8.73
C LEU A 155 -10.04 -3.16 7.82
N VAL A 156 -11.29 -3.38 8.26
CA VAL A 156 -12.34 -4.08 7.49
C VAL A 156 -12.62 -3.35 6.18
N SER A 157 -12.83 -2.03 6.22
CA SER A 157 -13.06 -1.21 5.03
C SER A 157 -11.91 -1.31 4.04
N GLY A 158 -10.67 -1.34 4.53
CA GLY A 158 -9.48 -1.50 3.70
C GLY A 158 -9.46 -2.83 2.94
N TYR A 159 -9.93 -3.92 3.53
CA TYR A 159 -10.06 -5.22 2.87
C TYR A 159 -11.22 -5.23 1.86
N LEU A 160 -12.37 -4.68 2.23
CA LEU A 160 -13.54 -4.57 1.33
C LEU A 160 -13.24 -3.71 0.09
N ILE A 161 -12.56 -2.57 0.27
CA ILE A 161 -12.15 -1.72 -0.85
C ILE A 161 -11.28 -2.50 -1.83
N ARG A 162 -10.31 -3.28 -1.36
CA ARG A 162 -9.47 -4.12 -2.23
C ARG A 162 -10.28 -5.17 -2.98
N LEU A 163 -11.19 -5.84 -2.29
CA LEU A 163 -12.06 -6.86 -2.89
C LEU A 163 -12.93 -6.26 -4.00
N ILE A 164 -13.61 -5.14 -3.70
CA ILE A 164 -14.51 -4.47 -4.65
C ILE A 164 -13.71 -3.85 -5.82
N TYR A 165 -12.52 -3.33 -5.55
CA TYR A 165 -11.64 -2.83 -6.61
C TYR A 165 -11.21 -3.95 -7.56
N GLY A 166 -10.81 -5.13 -7.03
CA GLY A 166 -10.49 -6.29 -7.85
C GLY A 166 -11.66 -6.74 -8.73
N SER A 167 -12.88 -6.70 -8.19
CA SER A 167 -14.14 -6.93 -8.91
C SER A 167 -14.35 -5.90 -10.03
N ALA A 168 -14.20 -4.61 -9.70
CA ALA A 168 -14.46 -3.51 -10.63
C ALA A 168 -13.51 -3.51 -11.84
N ILE A 169 -12.23 -3.83 -11.66
CA ILE A 169 -11.23 -3.84 -12.76
C ILE A 169 -11.29 -5.09 -13.62
N THR A 170 -12.00 -6.13 -13.17
CA THR A 170 -12.14 -7.42 -13.90
C THR A 170 -13.55 -7.63 -14.43
N ASP A 171 -14.50 -6.76 -14.09
CA ASP A 171 -15.93 -6.92 -14.38
C ASP A 171 -16.47 -8.28 -13.90
N ILE A 172 -16.01 -8.73 -12.71
CA ILE A 172 -16.46 -9.97 -12.08
C ILE A 172 -17.24 -9.62 -10.82
N PRO A 173 -18.55 -9.95 -10.75
CA PRO A 173 -19.35 -9.68 -9.56
C PRO A 173 -18.85 -10.52 -8.38
N VAL A 174 -18.78 -9.88 -7.20
CA VAL A 174 -18.45 -10.56 -5.94
C VAL A 174 -19.71 -11.19 -5.37
N SER A 175 -19.64 -12.46 -4.98
CA SER A 175 -20.77 -13.13 -4.31
C SER A 175 -20.95 -12.62 -2.88
N ASN A 176 -22.20 -12.65 -2.37
CA ASN A 176 -22.49 -12.24 -0.99
C ASN A 176 -21.68 -13.05 0.04
N TRP A 177 -21.45 -14.33 -0.24
CA TRP A 177 -20.62 -15.19 0.61
C TRP A 177 -19.17 -14.72 0.68
N LEU A 178 -18.62 -14.26 -0.43
CA LEU A 178 -17.24 -13.78 -0.45
C LEU A 178 -17.09 -12.47 0.34
N TYR A 179 -18.10 -11.57 0.28
CA TYR A 179 -18.13 -10.39 1.15
C TYR A 179 -18.13 -10.78 2.63
N LEU A 180 -19.04 -11.68 3.04
CA LEU A 180 -19.13 -12.13 4.42
C LEU A 180 -17.84 -12.80 4.89
N THR A 181 -17.23 -13.63 4.04
CA THR A 181 -15.97 -14.31 4.34
C THR A 181 -14.85 -13.30 4.57
N VAL A 182 -14.66 -12.33 3.67
CA VAL A 182 -13.61 -11.32 3.81
C VAL A 182 -13.86 -10.44 5.04
N MET A 183 -15.11 -10.09 5.34
CA MET A 183 -15.44 -9.38 6.58
C MET A 183 -15.08 -10.21 7.82
N ALA A 184 -15.46 -11.48 7.87
CA ALA A 184 -15.18 -12.35 9.00
C ALA A 184 -13.67 -12.56 9.24
N PHE A 185 -12.87 -12.69 8.19
CA PHE A 185 -11.41 -12.84 8.31
C PHE A 185 -10.67 -11.53 8.58
N SER A 186 -11.32 -10.38 8.48
CA SER A 186 -10.71 -9.07 8.76
C SER A 186 -10.87 -8.62 10.21
N PHE A 187 -11.68 -9.33 11.00
CA PHE A 187 -11.79 -9.19 12.45
C PHE A 187 -10.73 -10.05 13.15
#